data_ef681751a15783fc93707e3bee8b2e04
#
_entry.id   ef681751a15783fc93707e3bee8b2e04
#
_cell.length_a   1.000
_cell.length_b   1.000
_cell.length_c   1.000
_cell.angle_alpha   90.00
_cell.angle_beta   90.00
_cell.angle_gamma   90.00
#
_symmetry.space_group_name_H-M   'P 1'
#
loop_
_entity.id
_entity.type
_entity.pdbx_description
1 polymer ?
#
loop_
_entity_poly.entity_id
_entity_poly.type
_entity_poly.pdbx_seq_one_letter_code
_entity_poly.pdbx_strand_id
1 'polypeptide(L)'
;MIEATSCGGVVIFRGKILLLFKSYKNKYEGWVLPKGTVEPGEVYTETALREVLEETGVQASIVKYIGKSQYSFNVPEDVVEKDVHWYLMRSESYYSKPQREEHFVDSGYYKYHEAYHLLKFANERTMLERAYEEYLNLKKANLWGGSKKYFKGKD
;
A
#
# COMPACT_ATOMS: atom_id res chain seq x y z
N MET A 1 -10.72 24.72 6.82
CA MET A 1 -10.33 23.31 6.73
C MET A 1 -10.01 22.95 5.29
N ILE A 2 -8.90 22.28 5.12
CA ILE A 2 -8.45 21.84 3.80
C ILE A 2 -8.71 20.35 3.70
N GLU A 3 -9.34 19.92 2.61
CA GLU A 3 -9.60 18.50 2.38
C GLU A 3 -8.66 17.99 1.30
N ALA A 4 -8.07 16.82 1.51
CA ALA A 4 -7.17 16.20 0.56
C ALA A 4 -7.47 14.71 0.47
N THR A 5 -7.24 14.13 -0.70
CA THR A 5 -7.50 12.72 -0.96
C THR A 5 -6.25 12.04 -1.49
N SER A 6 -5.94 10.90 -0.90
CA SER A 6 -4.85 10.05 -1.36
C SER A 6 -5.38 8.66 -1.63
N CYS A 7 -4.60 7.88 -2.38
CA CYS A 7 -4.91 6.49 -2.63
C CYS A 7 -3.63 5.68 -2.51
N GLY A 8 -3.77 4.44 -2.04
CA GLY A 8 -2.61 3.58 -1.89
C GLY A 8 -2.98 2.12 -1.93
N GLY A 9 -1.99 1.28 -1.69
CA GLY A 9 -2.17 -0.13 -1.82
C GLY A 9 -1.48 -0.96 -0.77
N VAL A 10 -2.14 -2.06 -0.42
CA VAL A 10 -1.53 -3.15 0.32
C VAL A 10 -1.19 -4.20 -0.73
N VAL A 11 0.08 -4.28 -1.07
CA VAL A 11 0.58 -5.13 -2.17
C VAL A 11 1.08 -6.43 -1.58
N ILE A 12 0.52 -7.54 -2.07
CA ILE A 12 0.86 -8.86 -1.54
C ILE A 12 1.44 -9.73 -2.65
N PHE A 13 2.56 -10.39 -2.36
CA PHE A 13 3.14 -11.41 -3.21
C PHE A 13 3.50 -12.60 -2.33
N ARG A 14 2.91 -13.75 -2.64
CA ARG A 14 3.13 -15.01 -1.90
C ARG A 14 2.94 -14.83 -0.39
N GLY A 15 1.89 -14.07 -0.03
CA GLY A 15 1.53 -13.87 1.37
C GLY A 15 2.33 -12.83 2.11
N LYS A 16 3.32 -12.20 1.47
CA LYS A 16 4.13 -11.17 2.09
C LYS A 16 3.73 -9.80 1.58
N ILE A 17 3.86 -8.80 2.42
CA ILE A 17 3.33 -7.47 2.20
C ILE A 17 4.46 -6.48 1.95
N LEU A 18 4.29 -5.64 0.93
CA LEU A 18 5.25 -4.61 0.55
C LEU A 18 5.15 -3.42 1.49
N LEU A 19 6.27 -3.09 2.12
CA LEU A 19 6.37 -1.93 3.00
C LEU A 19 7.50 -1.02 2.55
N LEU A 20 7.39 0.25 2.91
CA LEU A 20 8.42 1.26 2.70
C LEU A 20 8.93 1.78 4.01
N PHE A 21 10.24 2.01 4.11
CA PHE A 21 10.81 2.69 5.26
C PHE A 21 11.04 4.15 4.89
N LYS A 22 10.34 5.03 5.59
CA LYS A 22 10.42 6.46 5.37
C LYS A 22 11.29 7.09 6.45
N SER A 23 12.27 7.89 6.03
CA SER A 23 13.13 8.63 6.95
C SER A 23 13.14 10.07 6.52
N TYR A 24 12.42 10.91 7.26
CA TYR A 24 12.25 12.31 6.95
C TYR A 24 12.82 13.16 8.09
N LYS A 25 14.03 13.57 7.93
CA LYS A 25 14.84 14.41 8.84
C LYS A 25 14.10 14.88 10.09
N ASN A 26 14.36 14.25 11.22
CA ASN A 26 13.87 14.68 12.54
C ASN A 26 12.34 14.81 12.65
N LYS A 27 11.58 14.41 11.62
CA LYS A 27 10.13 14.53 11.63
C LYS A 27 9.46 13.18 11.75
N TYR A 28 9.90 12.22 10.93
CA TYR A 28 9.27 10.92 10.94
C TYR A 28 10.25 9.86 10.46
N GLU A 29 10.25 8.75 11.13
CA GLU A 29 11.04 7.60 10.70
C GLU A 29 10.25 6.33 11.02
N GLY A 30 10.06 5.48 10.03
CA GLY A 30 9.35 4.24 10.23
C GLY A 30 8.78 3.64 8.96
N TRP A 31 8.21 2.46 9.11
CA TRP A 31 7.63 1.71 8.00
C TRP A 31 6.21 2.15 7.73
N VAL A 32 5.86 2.27 6.45
CA VAL A 32 4.54 2.72 6.00
C VAL A 32 4.10 1.91 4.78
N LEU A 33 2.81 1.98 4.49
CA LEU A 33 2.23 1.49 3.25
C LEU A 33 2.36 2.57 2.17
N PRO A 34 2.57 2.19 0.91
CA PRO A 34 2.67 3.19 -0.18
C PRO A 34 1.33 3.84 -0.47
N LYS A 35 1.36 5.16 -0.63
CA LYS A 35 0.18 5.95 -0.96
C LYS A 35 0.60 7.35 -1.39
N GLY A 36 -0.31 8.05 -2.08
CA GLY A 36 -0.05 9.44 -2.42
C GLY A 36 -1.28 10.13 -2.96
N THR A 37 -1.13 11.42 -3.25
CA THR A 37 -2.22 12.34 -3.55
C THR A 37 -2.78 12.12 -4.94
N VAL A 38 -4.11 12.19 -5.03
CA VAL A 38 -4.83 12.13 -6.31
C VAL A 38 -4.50 13.37 -7.12
N GLU A 39 -4.13 13.16 -8.38
CA GLU A 39 -3.85 14.27 -9.30
C GLU A 39 -5.08 14.60 -10.12
N PRO A 40 -5.16 15.85 -10.64
CA PRO A 40 -6.33 16.25 -11.42
C PRO A 40 -6.61 15.28 -12.58
N GLY A 41 -7.85 14.85 -12.68
CA GLY A 41 -8.28 13.94 -13.73
C GLY A 41 -8.02 12.47 -13.49
N GLU A 42 -7.33 12.12 -12.39
CA GLU A 42 -7.11 10.71 -12.09
C GLU A 42 -8.31 10.10 -11.40
N VAL A 43 -8.61 8.83 -11.71
CA VAL A 43 -9.51 8.06 -10.88
C VAL A 43 -8.70 7.35 -9.80
N TYR A 44 -9.35 6.93 -8.73
CA TYR A 44 -8.64 6.43 -7.54
C TYR A 44 -7.74 5.22 -7.81
N THR A 45 -8.18 4.30 -8.65
CA THR A 45 -7.34 3.12 -8.97
C THR A 45 -6.08 3.53 -9.71
N GLU A 46 -6.18 4.52 -10.59
CA GLU A 46 -5.00 5.04 -11.29
C GLU A 46 -4.01 5.66 -10.32
N THR A 47 -4.51 6.48 -9.38
CA THR A 47 -3.67 7.10 -8.37
C THR A 47 -2.96 6.04 -7.54
N ALA A 48 -3.71 5.04 -7.08
CA ALA A 48 -3.14 3.99 -6.24
C ALA A 48 -2.02 3.25 -6.96
N LEU A 49 -2.26 2.86 -8.22
CA LEU A 49 -1.24 2.15 -9.00
C LEU A 49 -0.03 3.03 -9.29
N ARG A 50 -0.27 4.30 -9.63
CA ARG A 50 0.81 5.24 -9.91
C ARG A 50 1.69 5.46 -8.69
N GLU A 51 1.08 5.68 -7.53
CA GLU A 51 1.83 5.96 -6.31
C GLU A 51 2.64 4.74 -5.86
N VAL A 52 2.05 3.54 -5.96
CA VAL A 52 2.80 2.32 -5.66
C VAL A 52 4.02 2.21 -6.58
N LEU A 53 3.83 2.45 -7.87
CA LEU A 53 4.93 2.37 -8.84
C LEU A 53 6.00 3.42 -8.55
N GLU A 54 5.58 4.66 -8.29
CA GLU A 54 6.53 5.75 -8.05
C GLU A 54 7.33 5.54 -6.77
N GLU A 55 6.68 5.13 -5.69
CA GLU A 55 7.35 5.02 -4.41
C GLU A 55 8.14 3.74 -4.25
N THR A 56 7.71 2.65 -4.88
CA THR A 56 8.30 1.32 -4.64
C THR A 56 8.89 0.67 -5.88
N GLY A 57 8.67 1.21 -7.06
CA GLY A 57 9.12 0.59 -8.29
C GLY A 57 8.31 -0.64 -8.69
N VAL A 58 7.23 -0.95 -7.99
CA VAL A 58 6.48 -2.18 -8.21
C VAL A 58 5.29 -1.92 -9.13
N GLN A 59 5.20 -2.71 -10.19
CA GLN A 59 4.01 -2.74 -11.03
C GLN A 59 3.04 -3.75 -10.44
N ALA A 60 1.99 -3.23 -9.81
CA ALA A 60 1.00 -4.07 -9.16
C ALA A 60 -0.30 -4.06 -9.95
N SER A 61 -1.19 -4.97 -9.64
CA SER A 61 -2.54 -4.97 -10.20
C SER A 61 -3.56 -4.86 -9.08
N ILE A 62 -4.65 -4.18 -9.37
CA ILE A 62 -5.74 -4.00 -8.42
C ILE A 62 -6.50 -5.31 -8.27
N VAL A 63 -6.72 -5.72 -7.02
CA VAL A 63 -7.56 -6.87 -6.74
C VAL A 63 -8.92 -6.42 -6.21
N LYS A 64 -8.93 -5.53 -5.20
CA LYS A 64 -10.19 -5.16 -4.57
C LYS A 64 -10.01 -3.89 -3.73
N TYR A 65 -11.03 -3.03 -3.73
CA TYR A 65 -11.08 -1.90 -2.79
C TYR A 65 -11.32 -2.43 -1.39
N ILE A 66 -10.55 -1.96 -0.41
CA ILE A 66 -10.63 -2.49 0.96
C ILE A 66 -11.04 -1.47 1.99
N GLY A 67 -11.14 -0.20 1.63
CA GLY A 67 -11.68 0.77 2.56
C GLY A 67 -10.97 2.09 2.58
N LYS A 68 -11.46 2.96 3.46
CA LYS A 68 -10.97 4.32 3.57
C LYS A 68 -10.50 4.55 5.00
N SER A 69 -9.37 5.25 5.15
CA SER A 69 -8.92 5.75 6.44
C SER A 69 -8.87 7.26 6.39
N GLN A 70 -8.92 7.89 7.56
CA GLN A 70 -8.90 9.35 7.66
C GLN A 70 -7.93 9.77 8.75
N TYR A 71 -7.26 10.88 8.53
CA TYR A 71 -6.47 11.52 9.57
C TYR A 71 -6.40 13.01 9.29
N SER A 72 -6.10 13.79 10.33
CA SER A 72 -5.96 15.23 10.20
C SER A 72 -4.65 15.68 10.81
N PHE A 73 -4.17 16.81 10.32
CA PHE A 73 -2.98 17.43 10.89
C PHE A 73 -3.07 18.93 10.71
N ASN A 74 -2.37 19.64 11.60
CA ASN A 74 -2.39 21.10 11.59
C ASN A 74 -1.35 21.65 10.65
N VAL A 75 -1.73 22.71 9.93
CA VAL A 75 -0.79 23.54 9.18
C VAL A 75 -0.98 24.97 9.71
N PRO A 76 -0.10 25.92 9.35
CA PRO A 76 -0.28 27.28 9.81
C PRO A 76 -1.66 27.81 9.45
N GLU A 77 -2.43 28.20 10.47
CA GLU A 77 -3.75 28.82 10.36
C GLU A 77 -4.84 27.92 9.78
N ASP A 78 -4.62 26.60 9.71
CA ASP A 78 -5.66 25.71 9.20
C ASP A 78 -5.44 24.27 9.65
N VAL A 79 -6.37 23.41 9.27
CA VAL A 79 -6.31 21.97 9.52
C VAL A 79 -6.49 21.26 8.18
N VAL A 80 -5.63 20.30 7.90
CA VAL A 80 -5.79 19.43 6.73
C VAL A 80 -6.47 18.16 7.19
N GLU A 81 -7.55 17.78 6.51
CA GLU A 81 -8.24 16.52 6.73
C GLU A 81 -8.00 15.64 5.52
N LYS A 82 -7.42 14.48 5.74
CA LYS A 82 -7.00 13.62 4.63
C LYS A 82 -7.73 12.30 4.65
N ASP A 83 -8.37 11.98 3.52
CA ASP A 83 -8.95 10.67 3.26
C ASP A 83 -7.94 9.86 2.45
N VAL A 84 -7.77 8.59 2.81
CA VAL A 84 -6.93 7.69 2.05
C VAL A 84 -7.75 6.47 1.65
N HIS A 85 -7.84 6.21 0.35
CA HIS A 85 -8.54 5.04 -0.19
C HIS A 85 -7.53 3.94 -0.46
N TRP A 86 -7.80 2.75 0.05
CA TRP A 86 -6.85 1.64 0.02
C TRP A 86 -7.37 0.49 -0.83
N TYR A 87 -6.45 -0.10 -1.58
CA TYR A 87 -6.75 -1.24 -2.45
C TYR A 87 -5.84 -2.40 -2.09
N LEU A 88 -6.43 -3.61 -2.09
CA LEU A 88 -5.63 -4.83 -2.10
C LEU A 88 -5.06 -4.99 -3.50
N MET A 89 -3.76 -5.21 -3.57
CA MET A 89 -3.05 -5.34 -4.85
C MET A 89 -2.21 -6.61 -4.86
N ARG A 90 -1.90 -7.07 -6.06
CA ARG A 90 -1.03 -8.23 -6.28
C ARG A 90 0.16 -7.81 -7.12
N SER A 91 1.34 -8.28 -6.74
CA SER A 91 2.51 -8.17 -7.59
C SER A 91 2.99 -9.56 -8.00
N GLU A 92 3.99 -9.60 -8.90
CA GLU A 92 4.43 -10.86 -9.47
C GLU A 92 5.86 -11.22 -9.10
N SER A 93 6.47 -10.48 -8.19
CA SER A 93 7.83 -10.76 -7.75
C SER A 93 8.10 -10.06 -6.44
N TYR A 94 9.27 -10.34 -5.84
CA TYR A 94 9.73 -9.66 -4.63
C TYR A 94 10.53 -8.38 -4.93
N TYR A 95 10.56 -7.97 -6.20
CA TYR A 95 11.29 -6.76 -6.57
C TYR A 95 10.66 -5.52 -5.94
N SER A 96 11.51 -4.63 -5.42
CA SER A 96 11.10 -3.29 -5.04
C SER A 96 12.33 -2.40 -5.05
N LYS A 97 12.09 -1.09 -5.26
CA LYS A 97 13.15 -0.09 -5.25
C LYS A 97 12.57 1.20 -4.69
N PRO A 98 12.98 1.59 -3.47
CA PRO A 98 12.39 2.77 -2.84
C PRO A 98 12.77 4.05 -3.55
N GLN A 99 11.86 5.02 -3.56
CA GLN A 99 12.07 6.33 -4.15
C GLN A 99 12.80 7.24 -3.16
N ARG A 100 14.11 7.34 -3.30
CA ARG A 100 14.92 8.06 -2.32
C ARG A 100 14.67 9.57 -2.33
N GLU A 101 14.26 10.11 -3.47
CA GLU A 101 13.96 11.54 -3.58
C GLU A 101 12.79 11.95 -2.69
N GLU A 102 11.92 11.02 -2.32
CA GLU A 102 10.81 11.29 -1.43
C GLU A 102 11.03 10.73 -0.04
N HIS A 103 12.30 10.53 0.33
CA HIS A 103 12.70 10.07 1.66
C HIS A 103 12.35 8.62 1.96
N PHE A 104 12.06 7.82 0.95
CA PHE A 104 11.92 6.38 1.12
C PHE A 104 13.28 5.75 0.93
N VAL A 105 13.84 5.23 2.02
CA VAL A 105 15.24 4.77 2.00
C VAL A 105 15.37 3.25 2.03
N ASP A 106 14.27 2.55 2.22
CA ASP A 106 14.27 1.09 2.19
C ASP A 106 12.89 0.59 1.80
N SER A 107 12.82 -0.63 1.31
CA SER A 107 11.56 -1.28 0.95
C SER A 107 11.75 -2.79 1.00
N GLY A 108 10.66 -3.52 1.14
CA GLY A 108 10.73 -4.96 1.12
C GLY A 108 9.38 -5.59 1.40
N TYR A 109 9.35 -6.92 1.26
CA TYR A 109 8.16 -7.72 1.50
C TYR A 109 8.33 -8.46 2.82
N TYR A 110 7.32 -8.36 3.67
CA TYR A 110 7.37 -8.89 5.03
C TYR A 110 6.18 -9.79 5.30
N LYS A 111 6.39 -10.81 6.12
CA LYS A 111 5.29 -11.66 6.57
C LYS A 111 4.28 -10.83 7.33
N TYR A 112 3.04 -11.28 7.37
CA TYR A 112 1.96 -10.51 7.97
C TYR A 112 2.29 -10.03 9.40
N HIS A 113 2.75 -10.93 10.26
CA HIS A 113 3.05 -10.54 11.65
C HIS A 113 4.15 -9.49 11.71
N GLU A 114 5.18 -9.65 10.89
CA GLU A 114 6.26 -8.68 10.84
C GLU A 114 5.76 -7.33 10.35
N ALA A 115 4.99 -7.34 9.26
CA ALA A 115 4.45 -6.10 8.69
C ALA A 115 3.57 -5.38 9.71
N TYR A 116 2.71 -6.13 10.41
CA TYR A 116 1.82 -5.55 11.40
C TYR A 116 2.60 -4.82 12.48
N HIS A 117 3.68 -5.43 12.99
CA HIS A 117 4.48 -4.82 14.05
C HIS A 117 5.36 -3.68 13.55
N LEU A 118 5.77 -3.73 12.29
CA LEU A 118 6.59 -2.66 11.72
C LEU A 118 5.80 -1.40 11.46
N LEU A 119 4.53 -1.53 11.06
CA LEU A 119 3.69 -0.37 10.78
C LEU A 119 3.38 0.38 12.07
N LYS A 120 3.62 1.69 12.06
CA LYS A 120 3.42 2.53 13.24
C LYS A 120 1.99 3.05 13.38
N PHE A 121 1.30 3.25 12.26
CA PHE A 121 0.00 3.91 12.31
C PHE A 121 -1.11 2.88 12.42
N ALA A 122 -1.99 3.11 13.40
CA ALA A 122 -3.10 2.18 13.66
C ALA A 122 -4.02 2.04 12.45
N ASN A 123 -4.27 3.14 11.73
CA ASN A 123 -5.15 3.06 10.56
C ASN A 123 -4.52 2.24 9.43
N GLU A 124 -3.20 2.25 9.30
CA GLU A 124 -2.54 1.41 8.30
C GLU A 124 -2.56 -0.06 8.73
N ARG A 125 -2.40 -0.33 10.02
CA ARG A 125 -2.51 -1.71 10.52
C ARG A 125 -3.92 -2.25 10.27
N THR A 126 -4.94 -1.42 10.43
CA THR A 126 -6.31 -1.83 10.14
C THR A 126 -6.47 -2.21 8.67
N MET A 127 -5.90 -1.42 7.78
CA MET A 127 -5.99 -1.73 6.34
C MET A 127 -5.19 -2.98 5.98
N LEU A 128 -4.05 -3.18 6.63
CA LEU A 128 -3.29 -4.41 6.46
C LEU A 128 -4.12 -5.62 6.87
N GLU A 129 -4.80 -5.55 8.02
CA GLU A 129 -5.65 -6.64 8.48
C GLU A 129 -6.75 -6.96 7.47
N ARG A 130 -7.44 -5.92 6.98
CA ARG A 130 -8.52 -6.12 6.00
C ARG A 130 -8.00 -6.74 4.72
N ALA A 131 -6.88 -6.23 4.23
CA ALA A 131 -6.28 -6.73 2.99
C ALA A 131 -5.86 -8.19 3.14
N TYR A 132 -5.23 -8.53 4.24
CA TYR A 132 -4.73 -9.88 4.45
C TYR A 132 -5.88 -10.87 4.61
N GLU A 133 -6.94 -10.49 5.31
CA GLU A 133 -8.13 -11.33 5.44
C GLU A 133 -8.75 -11.60 4.07
N GLU A 134 -8.86 -10.57 3.24
CA GLU A 134 -9.41 -10.73 1.90
C GLU A 134 -8.49 -11.61 1.04
N TYR A 135 -7.18 -11.42 1.18
CA TYR A 135 -6.21 -12.26 0.49
C TYR A 135 -6.40 -13.74 0.84
N LEU A 136 -6.53 -14.05 2.14
CA LEU A 136 -6.73 -15.42 2.58
C LEU A 136 -8.04 -15.99 2.05
N ASN A 137 -9.10 -15.20 2.03
CA ASN A 137 -10.39 -15.63 1.51
C ASN A 137 -10.29 -15.95 0.00
N LEU A 138 -9.67 -15.07 -0.75
CA LEU A 138 -9.50 -15.27 -2.20
C LEU A 138 -8.61 -16.48 -2.49
N LYS A 139 -7.57 -16.65 -1.71
CA LYS A 139 -6.68 -17.79 -1.89
C LYS A 139 -7.39 -19.10 -1.59
N LYS A 140 -8.17 -19.13 -0.52
CA LYS A 140 -8.95 -20.31 -0.15
C LYS A 140 -9.96 -20.68 -1.24
N ALA A 141 -10.56 -19.65 -1.86
CA ALA A 141 -11.51 -19.85 -2.95
C ALA A 141 -10.84 -20.08 -4.30
N ASN A 142 -9.50 -20.10 -4.32
CA ASN A 142 -8.71 -20.26 -5.54
C ASN A 142 -8.96 -19.14 -6.55
N LEU A 143 -9.16 -17.93 -6.02
CA LEU A 143 -9.45 -16.72 -6.82
C LEU A 143 -8.37 -15.66 -6.73
N TRP A 144 -7.24 -15.96 -6.05
CA TRP A 144 -6.16 -14.99 -5.96
C TRP A 144 -5.52 -14.71 -7.32
N GLY A 145 -5.42 -15.74 -8.17
CA GLY A 145 -4.91 -15.58 -9.53
C GLY A 145 -3.40 -15.55 -9.60
N GLY A 146 -2.89 -14.93 -10.65
CA GLY A 146 -1.46 -14.77 -10.81
C GLY A 146 -0.74 -16.06 -11.15
N SER A 147 0.27 -16.39 -10.37
CA SER A 147 1.21 -17.44 -10.72
C SER A 147 0.62 -18.84 -10.81
N LYS A 148 -0.53 -19.09 -10.27
CA LYS A 148 -1.09 -20.44 -10.29
C LYS A 148 -1.25 -21.01 -11.70
N LYS A 149 -1.47 -20.17 -12.66
CA LYS A 149 -1.66 -20.63 -14.04
C LYS A 149 -0.39 -21.12 -14.69
N TYR A 150 0.69 -21.05 -14.01
CA TYR A 150 1.96 -21.55 -14.52
C TYR A 150 2.24 -22.97 -14.08
N PHE A 151 1.35 -23.52 -13.40
CA PHE A 151 1.54 -24.89 -13.04
C PHE A 151 1.10 -25.79 -14.10
N LYS A 152 0.64 -25.31 -14.08
CA LYS A 152 0.22 -26.14 -14.61
C LYS A 152 0.64 -26.83 -15.12
N GLY A 153 0.58 -26.15 -14.53
CA GLY A 153 0.75 -26.85 -14.89
C GLY A 153 1.13 -27.02 -15.17
N LYS A 154 0.98 -26.80 -15.09
CA LYS A 154 1.08 -26.93 -15.29
C LYS A 154 1.27 -27.16 -15.27
N ASP A 155 0.87 -26.86 -15.27
CA ASP A 155 0.76 -26.84 -15.26
C ASP A 155 0.85 -27.04 -15.08
#